data_c1889b28384e38aa4c77d86b6c8d1164
#
_entry.id   c1889b28384e38aa4c77d86b6c8d1164
#
_cell.length_a   1.000
_cell.length_b   1.000
_cell.length_c   1.000
_cell.angle_alpha   90.00
_cell.angle_beta   90.00
_cell.angle_gamma   90.00
#
_symmetry.space_group_name_H-M   'P 1'
#
loop_
_entity.id
_entity.type
_entity.pdbx_description
1 polymer ?
#
loop_
_entity_poly.entity_id
_entity_poly.type
_entity_poly.pdbx_seq_one_letter_code
_entity_poly.pdbx_strand_id
1 'polypeptide(L)'
;MIKRKILSIFLSVCLVCTILAVNGEAEAIEQKKAPQKTVKVVKFNTEMKAVWVSFLDFQNLGLTNVREKTFKKNAEIMVKDAKKNGINTIFFHVRAFDDAAYKSKVFRAMRYLKTNASYVKPATSSFSYDPLKLVVEAAHKHGVQLHAWLNPYRVGYDYFLSPKSEYSTNRIIKAVNEILTYKVDGIHFDDYFYHAKKGYYRLNSKKQYSVNPATAKKDYSPSSINKRRYVNKLIRRVNKTTQGKALFSVSPAGNVDNCMNSGVDLTTWLSNDGYVDMIMPQIYWTDNWGASGRVKMFSSRLGQFMRKNKKKIPMVIGLALYRSGEHGLGDKGWSMRGSNISGQIKSIRRHGLGGYCLFRFNNLYQGRCKKEVRNMRKISKYKKLITKISFKRR
;
A
#
# COMPACT_ATOMS: atom_id res chain seq x y z
N MET A 1 52.85 -61.54 -11.41
CA MET A 1 54.05 -60.98 -12.11
C MET A 1 53.88 -59.46 -12.20
N ILE A 2 54.90 -58.82 -11.76
CA ILE A 2 55.29 -57.42 -11.94
C ILE A 2 54.46 -56.33 -11.31
N LYS A 3 54.88 -55.99 -10.10
CA LYS A 3 54.68 -54.73 -9.40
C LYS A 3 55.37 -53.60 -10.16
N ARG A 4 54.70 -52.46 -10.32
CA ARG A 4 55.43 -51.22 -10.51
C ARG A 4 54.96 -50.19 -9.47
N LYS A 5 55.86 -49.91 -8.55
CA LYS A 5 55.91 -48.78 -7.64
C LYS A 5 56.10 -47.51 -8.45
N ILE A 6 55.28 -46.48 -8.18
CA ILE A 6 55.57 -45.11 -8.59
C ILE A 6 55.97 -44.34 -7.34
N LEU A 7 57.23 -43.96 -7.36
CA LEU A 7 57.90 -43.16 -6.35
C LEU A 7 57.50 -41.70 -6.46
N SER A 8 56.97 -41.13 -5.41
CA SER A 8 56.72 -39.70 -5.32
C SER A 8 58.03 -38.97 -5.03
N ILE A 9 58.44 -38.13 -5.95
CA ILE A 9 59.59 -37.26 -5.79
C ILE A 9 59.13 -35.96 -5.18
N PHE A 10 59.50 -35.74 -3.92
CA PHE A 10 59.46 -34.41 -3.31
C PHE A 10 60.66 -33.61 -3.83
N LEU A 11 60.33 -32.59 -4.65
CA LEU A 11 61.35 -31.59 -5.01
C LEU A 11 61.22 -30.42 -4.02
N SER A 12 62.15 -30.40 -3.03
CA SER A 12 62.41 -29.20 -2.24
C SER A 12 63.23 -28.24 -3.07
N VAL A 13 62.62 -27.17 -3.52
CA VAL A 13 63.40 -26.06 -4.10
C VAL A 13 63.56 -25.01 -2.99
N CYS A 14 64.73 -25.00 -2.41
CA CYS A 14 65.24 -23.86 -1.66
C CYS A 14 65.57 -22.74 -2.64
N LEU A 15 64.70 -21.73 -2.64
CA LEU A 15 64.98 -20.47 -3.33
C LEU A 15 65.64 -19.51 -2.36
N VAL A 16 66.90 -19.25 -2.58
CA VAL A 16 67.69 -18.23 -1.89
C VAL A 16 67.09 -16.87 -2.24
N CYS A 17 66.53 -16.19 -1.24
CA CYS A 17 66.10 -14.81 -1.37
C CYS A 17 67.32 -13.90 -1.40
N THR A 18 67.68 -13.42 -2.56
CA THR A 18 68.54 -12.23 -2.72
C THR A 18 67.67 -11.00 -2.39
N ILE A 19 68.00 -10.34 -1.30
CA ILE A 19 67.45 -9.05 -0.91
C ILE A 19 67.95 -7.98 -1.88
N LEU A 20 67.14 -7.57 -2.82
CA LEU A 20 67.29 -6.30 -3.51
C LEU A 20 66.35 -5.33 -2.87
N ALA A 21 66.87 -4.41 -2.09
CA ALA A 21 66.14 -3.27 -1.60
C ALA A 21 65.81 -2.35 -2.78
N VAL A 22 64.59 -2.44 -3.25
CA VAL A 22 63.98 -1.42 -4.13
C VAL A 22 63.06 -0.61 -3.23
N ASN A 23 63.45 0.66 -2.99
CA ASN A 23 62.55 1.67 -2.41
C ASN A 23 61.40 1.88 -3.38
N GLY A 24 60.31 1.15 -3.17
CA GLY A 24 59.02 1.33 -3.81
C GLY A 24 58.05 1.76 -2.72
N GLU A 25 57.51 2.97 -2.85
CA GLU A 25 56.46 3.50 -2.03
C GLU A 25 55.33 2.47 -1.98
N ALA A 26 55.03 1.97 -0.79
CA ALA A 26 53.84 1.17 -0.55
C ALA A 26 52.62 2.09 -0.69
N GLU A 27 52.06 2.20 -1.89
CA GLU A 27 50.69 2.73 -2.05
C GLU A 27 49.75 1.86 -1.19
N ALA A 28 49.33 2.43 -0.09
CA ALA A 28 48.25 1.88 0.70
C ALA A 28 47.02 1.80 -0.21
N ILE A 29 46.69 0.61 -0.69
CA ILE A 29 45.40 0.33 -1.34
C ILE A 29 44.34 0.58 -0.30
N GLU A 30 43.83 1.82 -0.30
CA GLU A 30 42.64 2.20 0.48
C GLU A 30 41.48 1.35 -0.04
N GLN A 31 41.18 0.25 0.67
CA GLN A 31 39.99 -0.53 0.41
C GLN A 31 38.83 0.40 0.55
N LYS A 32 38.31 0.95 -0.57
CA LYS A 32 37.05 1.70 -0.62
C LYS A 32 35.98 0.83 0.05
N LYS A 33 35.69 1.10 1.33
CA LYS A 33 34.59 0.45 2.03
C LYS A 33 33.36 0.57 1.13
N ALA A 34 32.79 -0.57 0.77
CA ALA A 34 31.55 -0.62 0.01
C ALA A 34 30.51 0.31 0.68
N PRO A 35 29.75 1.12 -0.08
CA PRO A 35 28.83 2.08 0.49
C PRO A 35 27.86 1.36 1.42
N GLN A 36 27.90 1.71 2.71
CA GLN A 36 27.05 1.12 3.73
C GLN A 36 25.59 1.38 3.34
N LYS A 37 24.80 0.33 3.15
CA LYS A 37 23.38 0.41 2.82
C LYS A 37 22.62 1.11 3.94
N THR A 38 22.05 2.27 3.64
CA THR A 38 21.14 2.96 4.54
C THR A 38 19.76 2.30 4.50
N VAL A 39 19.28 1.86 5.64
CA VAL A 39 17.95 1.23 5.79
C VAL A 39 16.98 2.24 6.38
N LYS A 40 15.87 2.50 5.68
CA LYS A 40 14.77 3.32 6.18
C LYS A 40 14.01 2.56 7.27
N VAL A 41 13.99 3.11 8.47
CA VAL A 41 13.25 2.56 9.61
C VAL A 41 12.08 3.47 9.93
N VAL A 42 10.87 2.92 9.87
CA VAL A 42 9.64 3.64 10.23
C VAL A 42 9.17 3.19 11.61
N LYS A 43 8.97 4.14 12.50
CA LYS A 43 8.41 3.90 13.84
C LYS A 43 7.23 4.83 14.10
N PHE A 44 6.22 4.33 14.77
CA PHE A 44 5.10 5.12 15.28
C PHE A 44 5.27 5.33 16.78
N ASN A 45 5.12 6.58 17.24
CA ASN A 45 5.11 6.88 18.68
C ASN A 45 3.72 6.61 19.28
N THR A 46 2.68 6.56 18.44
CA THR A 46 1.32 6.22 18.85
C THR A 46 0.70 5.26 17.82
N GLU A 47 -0.39 4.60 18.20
CA GLU A 47 -1.17 3.72 17.32
C GLU A 47 -1.72 4.51 16.13
N MET A 48 -1.53 4.00 14.91
CA MET A 48 -2.23 4.51 13.72
C MET A 48 -3.69 4.08 13.80
N LYS A 49 -4.60 5.04 13.85
CA LYS A 49 -6.04 4.87 13.86
C LYS A 49 -6.57 5.51 12.60
N ALA A 50 -6.81 4.70 11.58
CA ALA A 50 -7.01 5.21 10.25
C ALA A 50 -8.39 4.86 9.69
N VAL A 51 -8.76 5.58 8.63
CA VAL A 51 -9.95 5.31 7.83
C VAL A 51 -9.65 5.54 6.36
N TRP A 52 -10.18 4.67 5.49
CA TRP A 52 -10.22 4.91 4.06
C TRP A 52 -11.40 5.80 3.68
N VAL A 53 -11.12 6.88 2.95
CA VAL A 53 -12.10 7.72 2.26
C VAL A 53 -12.04 7.36 0.78
N SER A 54 -12.99 6.54 0.34
CA SER A 54 -13.07 6.04 -1.03
C SER A 54 -13.74 7.06 -1.95
N PHE A 55 -13.50 6.98 -3.25
CA PHE A 55 -14.29 7.70 -4.24
C PHE A 55 -15.81 7.45 -4.11
N LEU A 56 -16.20 6.30 -3.55
CA LEU A 56 -17.60 5.96 -3.23
C LEU A 56 -18.18 6.78 -2.05
N ASP A 57 -17.35 7.46 -1.28
CA ASP A 57 -17.79 8.30 -0.16
C ASP A 57 -18.02 9.77 -0.58
N PHE A 58 -17.43 10.21 -1.70
CA PHE A 58 -17.35 11.63 -2.05
C PHE A 58 -18.71 12.32 -2.19
N GLN A 59 -19.70 11.66 -2.79
CA GLN A 59 -21.04 12.21 -2.90
C GLN A 59 -21.69 12.45 -1.53
N ASN A 60 -21.63 11.46 -0.64
CA ASN A 60 -22.19 11.56 0.70
C ASN A 60 -21.44 12.56 1.59
N LEU A 61 -20.17 12.82 1.28
CA LEU A 61 -19.38 13.85 1.95
C LEU A 61 -19.60 15.25 1.37
N GLY A 62 -20.45 15.40 0.33
CA GLY A 62 -20.67 16.65 -0.37
C GLY A 62 -19.43 17.21 -1.07
N LEU A 63 -18.52 16.32 -1.53
CA LEU A 63 -17.30 16.69 -2.24
C LEU A 63 -17.49 16.67 -3.75
N THR A 64 -18.60 16.12 -4.25
CA THR A 64 -18.86 15.94 -5.68
C THR A 64 -19.58 17.15 -6.27
N ASN A 65 -19.09 17.68 -7.39
CA ASN A 65 -19.72 18.74 -8.18
C ASN A 65 -20.07 20.01 -7.37
N VAL A 66 -19.12 20.48 -6.60
CA VAL A 66 -19.31 21.65 -5.74
C VAL A 66 -18.26 22.73 -6.00
N ARG A 67 -18.57 23.99 -5.64
CA ARG A 67 -17.63 25.10 -5.70
C ARG A 67 -16.53 24.94 -4.65
N GLU A 68 -15.38 25.57 -4.87
CA GLU A 68 -14.20 25.51 -4.00
C GLU A 68 -14.53 25.78 -2.51
N LYS A 69 -15.28 26.85 -2.23
CA LYS A 69 -15.69 27.23 -0.86
C LYS A 69 -16.44 26.10 -0.17
N THR A 70 -17.37 25.45 -0.88
CA THR A 70 -18.16 24.30 -0.36
C THR A 70 -17.25 23.08 -0.18
N PHE A 71 -16.39 22.78 -1.16
CA PHE A 71 -15.45 21.67 -1.05
C PHE A 71 -14.53 21.82 0.17
N LYS A 72 -13.93 23.00 0.34
CA LYS A 72 -13.05 23.32 1.48
C LYS A 72 -13.79 23.13 2.82
N LYS A 73 -14.99 23.65 2.94
CA LYS A 73 -15.85 23.46 4.13
C LYS A 73 -16.11 21.98 4.41
N ASN A 74 -16.52 21.23 3.40
CA ASN A 74 -16.88 19.82 3.56
C ASN A 74 -15.65 18.93 3.83
N ALA A 75 -14.50 19.21 3.21
CA ALA A 75 -13.23 18.55 3.54
C ALA A 75 -12.82 18.79 5.01
N GLU A 76 -13.00 20.01 5.52
CA GLU A 76 -12.74 20.31 6.93
C GLU A 76 -13.70 19.58 7.88
N ILE A 77 -14.99 19.49 7.53
CA ILE A 77 -15.99 18.71 8.29
C ILE A 77 -15.58 17.22 8.31
N MET A 78 -15.24 16.64 7.17
CA MET A 78 -14.78 15.25 7.07
C MET A 78 -13.60 14.98 8.01
N VAL A 79 -12.60 15.87 8.05
CA VAL A 79 -11.42 15.71 8.92
C VAL A 79 -11.78 15.84 10.41
N LYS A 80 -12.62 16.82 10.77
CA LYS A 80 -13.12 16.97 12.14
C LYS A 80 -13.91 15.75 12.61
N ASP A 81 -14.73 15.20 11.72
CA ASP A 81 -15.51 13.99 11.99
C ASP A 81 -14.63 12.75 12.16
N ALA A 82 -13.58 12.59 11.33
CA ALA A 82 -12.58 11.55 11.53
C ALA A 82 -11.96 11.67 12.94
N LYS A 83 -11.49 12.85 13.31
CA LYS A 83 -10.89 13.14 14.61
C LYS A 83 -11.83 12.85 15.77
N LYS A 84 -13.13 13.25 15.66
CA LYS A 84 -14.19 12.96 16.65
C LYS A 84 -14.38 11.44 16.84
N ASN A 85 -14.14 10.64 15.83
CA ASN A 85 -14.16 9.18 15.89
C ASN A 85 -12.85 8.56 16.39
N GLY A 86 -11.88 9.36 16.84
CA GLY A 86 -10.58 8.90 17.34
C GLY A 86 -9.56 8.61 16.22
N ILE A 87 -9.86 8.95 14.99
CA ILE A 87 -9.01 8.73 13.80
C ILE A 87 -7.91 9.81 13.76
N ASN A 88 -6.67 9.40 13.48
CA ASN A 88 -5.52 10.28 13.34
C ASN A 88 -4.86 10.22 11.95
N THR A 89 -5.37 9.38 11.05
CA THR A 89 -4.85 9.19 9.69
C THR A 89 -5.99 8.94 8.71
N ILE A 90 -6.00 9.64 7.60
CA ILE A 90 -6.95 9.45 6.49
C ILE A 90 -6.19 8.94 5.26
N PHE A 91 -6.67 7.83 4.67
CA PHE A 91 -6.26 7.38 3.34
C PHE A 91 -7.29 7.89 2.34
N PHE A 92 -6.94 8.97 1.62
CA PHE A 92 -7.85 9.64 0.68
C PHE A 92 -7.61 9.15 -0.74
N HIS A 93 -8.68 8.72 -1.43
CA HIS A 93 -8.58 8.16 -2.77
C HIS A 93 -8.29 9.26 -3.81
N VAL A 94 -7.05 9.34 -4.26
CA VAL A 94 -6.60 10.38 -5.21
C VAL A 94 -6.52 9.89 -6.65
N ARG A 95 -6.45 8.57 -6.88
CA ARG A 95 -6.43 7.97 -8.22
C ARG A 95 -7.15 6.62 -8.19
N ALA A 96 -8.41 6.62 -8.63
CA ALA A 96 -9.26 5.43 -8.64
C ALA A 96 -9.22 4.67 -9.99
N PHE A 97 -9.20 5.40 -11.14
CA PHE A 97 -9.37 4.84 -12.48
C PHE A 97 -8.52 5.57 -13.54
N ASP A 98 -7.25 5.74 -13.32
CA ASP A 98 -6.38 6.52 -14.21
C ASP A 98 -6.83 7.98 -14.38
N ASP A 99 -7.40 8.51 -13.34
CA ASP A 99 -7.85 9.87 -13.15
C ASP A 99 -7.19 10.47 -11.89
N ALA A 100 -7.35 11.75 -11.63
CA ALA A 100 -6.72 12.42 -10.50
C ALA A 100 -7.71 13.30 -9.72
N ALA A 101 -7.68 13.21 -8.39
CA ALA A 101 -8.36 14.13 -7.48
C ALA A 101 -7.52 15.39 -7.19
N TYR A 102 -6.72 15.83 -8.15
CA TYR A 102 -5.83 17.00 -8.07
C TYR A 102 -5.60 17.58 -9.46
N LYS A 103 -5.04 18.79 -9.55
CA LYS A 103 -4.65 19.39 -10.82
C LYS A 103 -3.43 18.67 -11.38
N SER A 104 -3.66 17.68 -12.24
CA SER A 104 -2.63 16.86 -12.87
C SER A 104 -2.28 17.37 -14.26
N LYS A 105 -0.99 17.29 -14.61
CA LYS A 105 -0.50 17.50 -16.01
C LYS A 105 -0.61 16.22 -16.85
N VAL A 106 -0.88 15.07 -16.23
CA VAL A 106 -0.84 13.75 -16.86
C VAL A 106 -2.22 13.09 -16.92
N PHE A 107 -3.05 13.31 -15.90
CA PHE A 107 -4.34 12.64 -15.73
C PHE A 107 -5.50 13.61 -15.87
N ARG A 108 -6.63 13.08 -16.32
CA ARG A 108 -7.90 13.82 -16.31
C ARG A 108 -8.41 13.99 -14.89
N ALA A 109 -9.22 15.02 -14.67
CA ALA A 109 -9.88 15.20 -13.40
C ALA A 109 -10.74 13.99 -13.03
N MET A 110 -10.69 13.58 -11.76
CA MET A 110 -11.46 12.45 -11.25
C MET A 110 -12.96 12.67 -11.41
N ARG A 111 -13.61 11.79 -12.18
CA ARG A 111 -15.03 11.93 -12.51
C ARG A 111 -15.94 11.99 -11.27
N TYR A 112 -15.65 11.22 -10.23
CA TYR A 112 -16.45 11.17 -9.00
C TYR A 112 -16.41 12.45 -8.16
N LEU A 113 -15.50 13.36 -8.47
CA LEU A 113 -15.50 14.74 -7.93
C LEU A 113 -16.17 15.74 -8.87
N LYS A 114 -16.30 15.40 -10.16
CA LYS A 114 -16.88 16.28 -11.18
C LYS A 114 -18.37 16.06 -11.41
N THR A 115 -18.88 14.85 -11.21
CA THR A 115 -20.30 14.51 -11.50
C THR A 115 -20.86 13.50 -10.50
N ASN A 116 -22.17 13.54 -10.30
CA ASN A 116 -22.89 12.58 -9.47
C ASN A 116 -23.20 11.26 -10.19
N ALA A 117 -22.91 11.16 -11.50
CA ALA A 117 -23.24 9.99 -12.29
C ALA A 117 -22.26 8.85 -12.08
N SER A 118 -22.76 7.66 -11.81
CA SER A 118 -21.98 6.44 -11.66
C SER A 118 -21.33 5.96 -12.96
N TYR A 119 -21.80 6.47 -14.12
CA TYR A 119 -21.32 6.11 -15.45
C TYR A 119 -21.31 7.33 -16.37
N VAL A 120 -20.23 8.06 -16.45
CA VAL A 120 -20.07 9.18 -17.39
C VAL A 120 -18.73 9.04 -18.13
N LYS A 121 -18.74 9.45 -19.41
CA LYS A 121 -17.53 9.59 -20.21
C LYS A 121 -16.44 10.29 -19.41
N PRO A 122 -15.17 9.91 -19.51
CA PRO A 122 -14.07 10.54 -18.75
C PRO A 122 -14.17 12.06 -18.86
N ALA A 123 -14.20 12.75 -17.74
CA ALA A 123 -14.22 14.21 -17.75
C ALA A 123 -13.02 14.71 -18.56
N THR A 124 -13.26 15.54 -19.57
CA THR A 124 -12.21 16.12 -20.42
C THR A 124 -11.58 17.35 -19.78
N SER A 125 -12.20 17.88 -18.74
CA SER A 125 -11.82 19.15 -18.10
C SER A 125 -10.92 18.94 -16.87
N SER A 126 -10.04 19.90 -16.62
CA SER A 126 -9.32 20.06 -15.36
C SER A 126 -10.25 20.55 -14.25
N PHE A 127 -9.78 20.52 -13.00
CA PHE A 127 -10.46 21.18 -11.89
C PHE A 127 -10.25 22.71 -11.95
N SER A 128 -11.28 23.49 -11.61
CA SER A 128 -11.14 24.93 -11.37
C SER A 128 -10.31 25.25 -10.12
N TYR A 129 -10.40 24.42 -9.10
CA TYR A 129 -9.59 24.42 -7.87
C TYR A 129 -8.83 23.11 -7.71
N ASP A 130 -8.01 22.97 -6.67
CA ASP A 130 -7.23 21.75 -6.44
C ASP A 130 -7.77 20.96 -5.23
N PRO A 131 -8.53 19.86 -5.47
CA PRO A 131 -9.14 19.09 -4.39
C PRO A 131 -8.13 18.52 -3.40
N LEU A 132 -7.03 17.92 -3.87
CA LEU A 132 -6.04 17.30 -2.98
C LEU A 132 -5.36 18.33 -2.10
N LYS A 133 -5.02 19.49 -2.63
CA LYS A 133 -4.44 20.60 -1.85
C LYS A 133 -5.35 20.97 -0.67
N LEU A 134 -6.65 21.15 -0.92
CA LEU A 134 -7.63 21.54 0.10
C LEU A 134 -7.80 20.44 1.17
N VAL A 135 -7.75 19.16 0.79
CA VAL A 135 -7.87 18.05 1.74
C VAL A 135 -6.61 17.92 2.60
N VAL A 136 -5.42 18.08 2.03
CA VAL A 136 -4.14 18.09 2.75
C VAL A 136 -4.11 19.22 3.78
N GLU A 137 -4.45 20.44 3.35
CA GLU A 137 -4.52 21.62 4.23
C GLU A 137 -5.49 21.40 5.41
N ALA A 138 -6.67 20.85 5.13
CA ALA A 138 -7.66 20.53 6.18
C ALA A 138 -7.13 19.48 7.15
N ALA A 139 -6.51 18.41 6.66
CA ALA A 139 -5.96 17.35 7.49
C ALA A 139 -4.84 17.87 8.41
N HIS A 140 -3.86 18.57 7.85
CA HIS A 140 -2.71 19.10 8.60
C HIS A 140 -3.13 20.17 9.62
N LYS A 141 -4.06 21.06 9.26
CA LYS A 141 -4.66 22.04 10.19
C LYS A 141 -5.21 21.40 11.47
N HIS A 142 -5.77 20.20 11.35
CA HIS A 142 -6.36 19.48 12.49
C HIS A 142 -5.45 18.41 13.09
N GLY A 143 -4.18 18.31 12.65
CA GLY A 143 -3.20 17.35 13.17
C GLY A 143 -3.49 15.90 12.77
N VAL A 144 -4.22 15.70 11.67
CA VAL A 144 -4.52 14.39 11.06
C VAL A 144 -3.54 14.16 9.89
N GLN A 145 -2.96 12.97 9.78
CA GLN A 145 -2.14 12.61 8.63
C GLN A 145 -3.02 12.31 7.41
N LEU A 146 -2.53 12.68 6.23
CA LEU A 146 -3.16 12.38 4.96
C LEU A 146 -2.25 11.52 4.08
N HIS A 147 -2.70 10.31 3.78
CA HIS A 147 -2.06 9.42 2.83
C HIS A 147 -2.84 9.42 1.52
N ALA A 148 -2.15 9.66 0.42
CA ALA A 148 -2.74 9.61 -0.91
C ALA A 148 -2.89 8.16 -1.37
N TRP A 149 -4.14 7.72 -1.58
CA TRP A 149 -4.46 6.36 -2.01
C TRP A 149 -4.65 6.29 -3.53
N LEU A 150 -3.90 5.38 -4.16
CA LEU A 150 -3.95 5.10 -5.59
C LEU A 150 -4.29 3.63 -5.83
N ASN A 151 -5.14 3.37 -6.83
CA ASN A 151 -5.26 2.06 -7.47
C ASN A 151 -4.25 2.03 -8.63
N PRO A 152 -3.10 1.32 -8.50
CA PRO A 152 -1.97 1.57 -9.38
C PRO A 152 -2.26 1.30 -10.86
N TYR A 153 -2.88 0.18 -11.19
CA TYR A 153 -3.10 -0.19 -12.59
C TYR A 153 -4.56 -0.05 -13.06
N ARG A 154 -5.48 0.26 -12.16
CA ARG A 154 -6.91 0.27 -12.46
C ARG A 154 -7.31 1.44 -13.37
N VAL A 155 -8.01 1.16 -14.47
CA VAL A 155 -8.54 2.16 -15.41
C VAL A 155 -10.07 2.14 -15.53
N GLY A 156 -10.70 1.07 -15.06
CA GLY A 156 -12.15 0.87 -14.98
C GLY A 156 -12.49 -0.16 -13.94
N TYR A 157 -13.77 -0.53 -13.81
CA TYR A 157 -14.18 -1.54 -12.82
C TYR A 157 -13.49 -2.90 -13.04
N ASP A 158 -13.42 -3.34 -14.31
CA ASP A 158 -12.89 -4.65 -14.69
C ASP A 158 -11.67 -4.55 -15.61
N TYR A 159 -11.12 -3.34 -15.79
CA TYR A 159 -10.04 -3.07 -16.74
C TYR A 159 -8.83 -2.47 -16.04
N PHE A 160 -7.65 -2.91 -16.48
CA PHE A 160 -6.38 -2.57 -15.85
C PHE A 160 -5.31 -2.28 -16.90
N LEU A 161 -4.37 -1.40 -16.59
CA LEU A 161 -3.11 -1.28 -17.33
C LEU A 161 -2.30 -2.55 -17.11
N SER A 162 -1.60 -3.03 -18.14
CA SER A 162 -0.73 -4.19 -17.99
C SER A 162 0.45 -3.91 -17.07
N PRO A 163 0.60 -4.64 -15.95
CA PRO A 163 1.78 -4.51 -15.07
C PRO A 163 3.10 -4.89 -15.74
N LYS A 164 3.04 -5.70 -16.83
CA LYS A 164 4.21 -6.02 -17.66
C LYS A 164 4.74 -4.80 -18.42
N SER A 165 3.89 -3.83 -18.72
CA SER A 165 4.24 -2.67 -19.53
C SER A 165 5.07 -1.64 -18.73
N GLU A 166 6.23 -1.28 -19.28
CA GLU A 166 7.07 -0.19 -18.74
C GLU A 166 6.32 1.14 -18.78
N TYR A 167 5.52 1.36 -19.80
CA TYR A 167 4.68 2.55 -19.92
C TYR A 167 3.72 2.68 -18.72
N SER A 168 3.06 1.57 -18.33
CA SER A 168 2.16 1.55 -17.17
C SER A 168 2.89 1.93 -15.88
N THR A 169 4.06 1.36 -15.68
CA THR A 169 4.91 1.67 -14.52
C THR A 169 5.33 3.15 -14.52
N ASN A 170 5.81 3.66 -15.65
CA ASN A 170 6.21 5.08 -15.79
C ASN A 170 5.05 6.02 -15.53
N ARG A 171 3.84 5.67 -15.99
CA ARG A 171 2.63 6.46 -15.75
C ARG A 171 2.30 6.56 -14.27
N ILE A 172 2.39 5.46 -13.53
CA ILE A 172 2.14 5.44 -12.07
C ILE A 172 3.21 6.25 -11.34
N ILE A 173 4.48 6.15 -11.72
CA ILE A 173 5.56 6.96 -11.14
C ILE A 173 5.35 8.46 -11.37
N LYS A 174 4.84 8.86 -12.56
CA LYS A 174 4.45 10.25 -12.81
C LYS A 174 3.36 10.71 -11.82
N ALA A 175 2.32 9.89 -11.57
CA ALA A 175 1.30 10.19 -10.58
C ALA A 175 1.90 10.38 -9.17
N VAL A 176 2.77 9.46 -8.75
CA VAL A 176 3.44 9.54 -7.44
C VAL A 176 4.25 10.82 -7.31
N ASN A 177 5.01 11.19 -8.34
CA ASN A 177 5.80 12.43 -8.34
C ASN A 177 4.92 13.69 -8.25
N GLU A 178 3.80 13.76 -8.98
CA GLU A 178 2.86 14.87 -8.87
C GLU A 178 2.27 14.95 -7.45
N ILE A 179 1.84 13.82 -6.88
CA ILE A 179 1.23 13.77 -5.54
C ILE A 179 2.21 14.19 -4.44
N LEU A 180 3.47 13.81 -4.54
CA LEU A 180 4.50 14.19 -3.56
C LEU A 180 4.72 15.71 -3.45
N THR A 181 4.37 16.50 -4.47
CA THR A 181 4.45 17.97 -4.40
C THR A 181 3.44 18.57 -3.41
N TYR A 182 2.39 17.85 -3.06
CA TYR A 182 1.36 18.27 -2.08
C TYR A 182 1.77 18.04 -0.63
N LYS A 183 2.97 17.51 -0.36
CA LYS A 183 3.46 17.20 0.99
C LYS A 183 2.52 16.27 1.76
N VAL A 184 1.96 15.27 1.08
CA VAL A 184 1.20 14.19 1.73
C VAL A 184 2.11 13.40 2.68
N ASP A 185 1.55 12.86 3.77
CA ASP A 185 2.30 12.07 4.76
C ASP A 185 2.64 10.66 4.24
N GLY A 186 1.89 10.18 3.26
CA GLY A 186 2.12 8.87 2.65
C GLY A 186 1.55 8.70 1.25
N ILE A 187 2.14 7.73 0.54
CA ILE A 187 1.60 7.14 -0.69
C ILE A 187 1.09 5.74 -0.33
N HIS A 188 -0.11 5.42 -0.76
CA HIS A 188 -0.77 4.17 -0.44
C HIS A 188 -1.33 3.48 -1.68
N PHE A 189 -1.02 2.19 -1.84
CA PHE A 189 -1.64 1.33 -2.85
C PHE A 189 -2.55 0.30 -2.20
N ASP A 190 -3.65 -0.05 -2.87
CA ASP A 190 -4.48 -1.19 -2.49
C ASP A 190 -4.00 -2.51 -3.15
N ASP A 191 -4.89 -3.50 -3.30
CA ASP A 191 -4.57 -4.81 -3.84
C ASP A 191 -4.80 -4.96 -5.36
N TYR A 192 -5.15 -3.88 -6.06
CA TYR A 192 -5.49 -3.92 -7.49
C TYR A 192 -4.27 -3.99 -8.41
N PHE A 193 -3.48 -5.09 -8.34
CA PHE A 193 -2.34 -5.34 -9.21
C PHE A 193 -2.72 -6.22 -10.41
N TYR A 194 -2.84 -7.54 -10.23
CA TYR A 194 -3.33 -8.48 -11.24
C TYR A 194 -4.75 -8.93 -10.91
N HIS A 195 -5.72 -8.09 -11.18
CA HIS A 195 -7.10 -8.28 -10.74
C HIS A 195 -8.12 -8.13 -11.88
N ALA A 196 -7.66 -8.04 -13.12
CA ALA A 196 -8.52 -7.83 -14.27
C ALA A 196 -9.42 -9.03 -14.53
N LYS A 197 -10.73 -8.78 -14.63
CA LYS A 197 -11.72 -9.78 -15.03
C LYS A 197 -11.99 -9.74 -16.53
N LYS A 198 -11.92 -8.57 -17.17
CA LYS A 198 -12.25 -8.34 -18.59
C LYS A 198 -11.05 -8.05 -19.47
N GLY A 199 -9.89 -7.68 -18.90
CA GLY A 199 -8.69 -7.53 -19.68
C GLY A 199 -7.74 -6.41 -19.22
N TYR A 200 -6.58 -6.39 -19.84
CA TYR A 200 -5.54 -5.38 -19.63
C TYR A 200 -5.44 -4.48 -20.84
N TYR A 201 -5.39 -3.17 -20.58
CA TYR A 201 -5.19 -2.18 -21.62
C TYR A 201 -3.71 -1.95 -21.89
N ARG A 202 -3.35 -1.88 -23.17
CA ARG A 202 -2.13 -1.22 -23.62
C ARG A 202 -2.51 0.15 -24.18
N LEU A 203 -1.75 1.17 -23.84
CA LEU A 203 -1.88 2.46 -24.48
C LEU A 203 -1.16 2.39 -25.83
N ASN A 204 -1.87 2.70 -26.92
CA ASN A 204 -1.26 2.87 -28.22
C ASN A 204 -0.43 4.17 -28.29
N SER A 205 0.28 4.40 -29.40
CA SER A 205 1.08 5.60 -29.67
C SER A 205 0.27 6.91 -29.58
N LYS A 206 -1.05 6.85 -29.82
CA LYS A 206 -1.99 7.97 -29.70
C LYS A 206 -2.50 8.19 -28.27
N LYS A 207 -1.93 7.52 -27.26
CA LYS A 207 -2.35 7.57 -25.85
C LYS A 207 -3.81 7.14 -25.62
N GLN A 208 -4.38 6.38 -26.55
CA GLN A 208 -5.72 5.83 -26.43
C GLN A 208 -5.65 4.42 -25.87
N TYR A 209 -6.63 4.07 -25.03
CA TYR A 209 -6.75 2.71 -24.52
C TYR A 209 -7.23 1.79 -25.67
N SER A 210 -6.37 0.93 -26.18
CA SER A 210 -6.79 -0.13 -27.07
C SER A 210 -6.92 -1.44 -26.29
N VAL A 211 -8.09 -2.06 -26.36
CA VAL A 211 -8.27 -3.45 -25.96
C VAL A 211 -7.98 -4.30 -27.19
N ASN A 212 -6.84 -4.97 -27.21
CA ASN A 212 -6.68 -6.10 -28.10
C ASN A 212 -7.03 -7.36 -27.30
N PRO A 213 -8.17 -8.04 -27.57
CA PRO A 213 -8.58 -9.24 -26.83
C PRO A 213 -7.53 -10.36 -26.87
N ALA A 214 -6.76 -10.47 -27.95
CA ALA A 214 -5.69 -11.46 -28.09
C ALA A 214 -4.47 -11.15 -27.21
N THR A 215 -4.10 -9.88 -27.06
CA THR A 215 -3.02 -9.47 -26.16
C THR A 215 -3.49 -9.38 -24.70
N ALA A 216 -4.76 -9.08 -24.44
CA ALA A 216 -5.35 -9.12 -23.12
C ALA A 216 -5.25 -10.53 -22.50
N LYS A 217 -5.52 -11.59 -23.26
CA LYS A 217 -5.36 -12.98 -22.80
C LYS A 217 -3.90 -13.31 -22.42
N LYS A 218 -2.92 -12.90 -23.21
CA LYS A 218 -1.49 -13.14 -22.90
C LYS A 218 -1.01 -12.40 -21.65
N ASP A 219 -1.49 -11.19 -21.40
CA ASP A 219 -1.12 -10.40 -20.22
C ASP A 219 -1.89 -10.86 -18.97
N TYR A 220 -3.03 -11.56 -19.13
CA TYR A 220 -3.86 -12.07 -18.05
C TYR A 220 -3.30 -13.35 -17.40
N SER A 221 -2.56 -14.15 -18.14
CA SER A 221 -2.10 -15.49 -17.71
C SER A 221 -0.59 -15.64 -17.53
N PRO A 222 0.20 -14.61 -17.08
CA PRO A 222 1.57 -14.89 -16.70
C PRO A 222 1.55 -15.78 -15.45
N SER A 223 2.57 -16.63 -15.30
CA SER A 223 2.76 -17.40 -14.07
C SER A 223 2.78 -16.47 -12.85
N SER A 224 2.43 -16.98 -11.67
CA SER A 224 2.44 -16.19 -10.42
C SER A 224 3.83 -15.59 -10.14
N ILE A 225 4.92 -16.26 -10.54
CA ILE A 225 6.30 -15.77 -10.46
C ILE A 225 6.49 -14.52 -11.32
N ASN A 226 6.03 -14.55 -12.58
CA ASN A 226 6.14 -13.40 -13.48
C ASN A 226 5.25 -12.24 -13.02
N LYS A 227 4.05 -12.49 -12.48
CA LYS A 227 3.21 -11.46 -11.88
C LYS A 227 3.98 -10.73 -10.77
N ARG A 228 4.58 -11.47 -9.85
CA ARG A 228 5.38 -10.90 -8.75
C ARG A 228 6.55 -10.08 -9.28
N ARG A 229 7.28 -10.59 -10.28
CA ARG A 229 8.41 -9.87 -10.89
C ARG A 229 8.01 -8.49 -11.43
N TYR A 230 6.89 -8.40 -12.15
CA TYR A 230 6.42 -7.13 -12.71
C TYR A 230 5.93 -6.17 -11.62
N VAL A 231 5.18 -6.65 -10.65
CA VAL A 231 4.71 -5.82 -9.53
C VAL A 231 5.87 -5.37 -8.66
N ASN A 232 6.84 -6.26 -8.35
CA ASN A 232 8.04 -5.91 -7.59
C ASN A 232 8.83 -4.76 -8.22
N LYS A 233 8.89 -4.69 -9.55
CA LYS A 233 9.53 -3.58 -10.26
C LYS A 233 8.84 -2.25 -9.95
N LEU A 234 7.51 -2.19 -10.00
CA LEU A 234 6.76 -0.99 -9.62
C LEU A 234 6.99 -0.62 -8.15
N ILE A 235 6.82 -1.57 -7.24
CA ILE A 235 6.92 -1.35 -5.79
C ILE A 235 8.30 -0.79 -5.41
N ARG A 236 9.38 -1.36 -5.94
CA ARG A 236 10.75 -0.84 -5.72
C ARG A 236 10.92 0.58 -6.24
N ARG A 237 10.39 0.89 -7.42
CA ARG A 237 10.48 2.24 -7.99
C ARG A 237 9.70 3.25 -7.17
N VAL A 238 8.49 2.90 -6.71
CA VAL A 238 7.70 3.78 -5.83
C VAL A 238 8.43 3.99 -4.51
N ASN A 239 8.93 2.93 -3.86
CA ASN A 239 9.70 3.06 -2.63
C ASN A 239 10.90 4.02 -2.80
N LYS A 240 11.68 3.87 -3.89
CA LYS A 240 12.78 4.79 -4.21
C LYS A 240 12.29 6.24 -4.40
N THR A 241 11.16 6.44 -5.05
CA THR A 241 10.59 7.77 -5.34
C THR A 241 10.09 8.47 -4.07
N THR A 242 9.54 7.71 -3.12
CA THR A 242 9.00 8.23 -1.85
C THR A 242 10.06 8.38 -0.75
N GLN A 243 11.26 7.87 -0.97
CA GLN A 243 12.34 7.89 0.01
C GLN A 243 12.65 9.33 0.46
N GLY A 244 12.68 9.56 1.78
CA GLY A 244 12.89 10.89 2.37
C GLY A 244 11.74 11.89 2.23
N LYS A 245 10.64 11.54 1.54
CA LYS A 245 9.51 12.45 1.24
C LYS A 245 8.21 12.03 1.91
N ALA A 246 7.84 10.75 1.82
CA ALA A 246 6.58 10.22 2.33
C ALA A 246 6.71 8.74 2.68
N LEU A 247 5.82 8.24 3.55
CA LEU A 247 5.72 6.82 3.87
C LEU A 247 5.06 6.07 2.71
N PHE A 248 5.61 4.93 2.29
CA PHE A 248 5.00 4.07 1.28
C PHE A 248 4.36 2.83 1.90
N SER A 249 3.06 2.67 1.68
CA SER A 249 2.28 1.54 2.19
C SER A 249 1.48 0.83 1.10
N VAL A 250 1.20 -0.45 1.35
CA VAL A 250 0.31 -1.26 0.50
C VAL A 250 -0.68 -1.99 1.37
N SER A 251 -1.97 -2.01 0.95
CA SER A 251 -3.01 -2.83 1.59
C SER A 251 -3.39 -4.02 0.71
N PRO A 252 -2.69 -5.16 0.87
CA PRO A 252 -2.98 -6.37 0.12
C PRO A 252 -4.25 -7.05 0.62
N ALA A 253 -4.82 -7.97 -0.18
CA ALA A 253 -5.90 -8.84 0.24
C ALA A 253 -5.57 -9.58 1.54
N GLY A 254 -6.56 -9.88 2.35
CA GLY A 254 -6.38 -10.53 3.66
C GLY A 254 -6.03 -12.02 3.61
N ASN A 255 -5.79 -12.58 2.43
CA ASN A 255 -5.37 -13.96 2.21
C ASN A 255 -3.99 -13.98 1.55
N VAL A 256 -3.00 -14.60 2.22
CA VAL A 256 -1.60 -14.64 1.77
C VAL A 256 -1.46 -15.32 0.40
N ASP A 257 -2.16 -16.44 0.17
CA ASP A 257 -2.06 -17.19 -1.09
C ASP A 257 -2.66 -16.38 -2.25
N ASN A 258 -3.80 -15.73 -2.04
CA ASN A 258 -4.40 -14.83 -3.03
C ASN A 258 -3.47 -13.67 -3.36
N CYS A 259 -2.78 -13.11 -2.38
CA CYS A 259 -1.76 -12.09 -2.59
C CYS A 259 -0.66 -12.59 -3.53
N MET A 260 -0.04 -13.73 -3.18
CA MET A 260 1.07 -14.30 -3.95
C MET A 260 0.65 -14.65 -5.40
N ASN A 261 -0.59 -15.09 -5.60
CA ASN A 261 -1.15 -15.41 -6.91
C ASN A 261 -1.51 -14.18 -7.74
N SER A 262 -1.82 -13.05 -7.10
CA SER A 262 -2.14 -11.78 -7.76
C SER A 262 -0.95 -10.83 -7.93
N GLY A 263 0.26 -11.30 -7.70
CA GLY A 263 1.49 -10.54 -7.91
C GLY A 263 1.99 -9.76 -6.69
N VAL A 264 1.32 -9.88 -5.55
CA VAL A 264 1.74 -9.28 -4.27
C VAL A 264 2.76 -10.20 -3.60
N ASP A 265 4.03 -9.89 -3.72
CA ASP A 265 5.14 -10.72 -3.22
C ASP A 265 5.43 -10.42 -1.74
N LEU A 266 4.53 -10.88 -0.87
CA LEU A 266 4.64 -10.67 0.57
C LEU A 266 5.96 -11.23 1.14
N THR A 267 6.46 -12.33 0.59
CA THR A 267 7.71 -12.94 1.05
C THR A 267 8.89 -11.98 0.82
N THR A 268 8.97 -11.41 -0.37
CA THR A 268 10.03 -10.45 -0.71
C THR A 268 9.86 -9.13 0.02
N TRP A 269 8.66 -8.56 0.03
CA TRP A 269 8.42 -7.21 0.58
C TRP A 269 8.61 -7.14 2.10
N LEU A 270 8.25 -8.22 2.80
CA LEU A 270 8.31 -8.29 4.26
C LEU A 270 9.62 -8.87 4.81
N SER A 271 10.56 -9.25 3.91
CA SER A 271 11.88 -9.76 4.28
C SER A 271 13.03 -8.89 3.80
N ASN A 272 12.81 -8.03 2.78
CA ASN A 272 13.87 -7.25 2.14
C ASN A 272 13.59 -5.75 2.20
N ASP A 273 14.67 -4.95 2.16
CA ASP A 273 14.60 -3.50 2.06
C ASP A 273 14.25 -3.03 0.64
N GLY A 274 13.76 -1.80 0.52
CA GLY A 274 13.49 -1.16 -0.77
C GLY A 274 12.14 -1.54 -1.41
N TYR A 275 11.19 -2.07 -0.63
CA TYR A 275 9.84 -2.40 -1.10
C TYR A 275 8.78 -1.54 -0.43
N VAL A 276 8.37 -1.86 0.78
CA VAL A 276 7.32 -1.13 1.49
C VAL A 276 7.78 -0.69 2.87
N ASP A 277 7.31 0.46 3.33
CA ASP A 277 7.60 0.97 4.67
C ASP A 277 6.57 0.47 5.70
N MET A 278 5.36 0.15 5.25
CA MET A 278 4.26 -0.34 6.06
C MET A 278 3.38 -1.27 5.23
N ILE A 279 2.84 -2.32 5.86
CA ILE A 279 1.88 -3.23 5.24
C ILE A 279 0.52 -3.14 5.93
N MET A 280 -0.58 -3.17 5.14
CA MET A 280 -1.93 -2.98 5.65
C MET A 280 -2.89 -4.08 5.16
N PRO A 281 -2.73 -5.36 5.59
CA PRO A 281 -3.56 -6.45 5.10
C PRO A 281 -5.04 -6.23 5.41
N GLN A 282 -5.91 -6.44 4.40
CA GLN A 282 -7.36 -6.28 4.47
C GLN A 282 -8.00 -7.53 5.10
N ILE A 283 -7.92 -7.69 6.42
CA ILE A 283 -8.43 -8.87 7.13
C ILE A 283 -9.92 -8.69 7.43
N TYR A 284 -10.76 -8.91 6.42
CA TYR A 284 -12.19 -8.60 6.42
C TYR A 284 -13.09 -9.75 6.91
N TRP A 285 -12.61 -10.55 7.85
CA TRP A 285 -13.33 -11.66 8.48
C TRP A 285 -13.42 -11.47 9.99
N THR A 286 -14.38 -12.21 10.60
CA THR A 286 -14.45 -12.33 12.06
C THR A 286 -13.85 -13.67 12.53
N ASP A 287 -13.79 -13.86 13.84
CA ASP A 287 -13.45 -15.17 14.45
C ASP A 287 -14.69 -16.07 14.66
N ASN A 288 -15.78 -15.77 13.94
CA ASN A 288 -16.98 -16.61 13.88
C ASN A 288 -17.35 -16.94 12.41
N TRP A 289 -16.34 -17.23 11.59
CA TRP A 289 -16.50 -17.56 10.18
C TRP A 289 -16.92 -19.03 9.97
N GLY A 290 -17.53 -19.29 8.79
CA GLY A 290 -17.98 -20.61 8.36
C GLY A 290 -19.40 -20.95 8.81
N ALA A 291 -19.94 -22.06 8.29
CA ALA A 291 -21.32 -22.51 8.57
C ALA A 291 -21.56 -22.75 10.07
N SER A 292 -20.58 -23.30 10.79
CA SER A 292 -20.63 -23.49 12.24
C SER A 292 -20.42 -22.19 13.05
N GLY A 293 -19.85 -21.12 12.45
CA GLY A 293 -19.43 -19.91 13.15
C GLY A 293 -18.27 -20.11 14.13
N ARG A 294 -17.52 -21.21 14.00
CA ARG A 294 -16.45 -21.59 14.94
C ARG A 294 -15.04 -21.34 14.41
N VAL A 295 -14.89 -20.99 13.11
CA VAL A 295 -13.58 -20.78 12.50
C VAL A 295 -13.01 -19.43 12.90
N LYS A 296 -11.84 -19.42 13.52
CA LYS A 296 -11.08 -18.22 13.95
C LYS A 296 -10.37 -17.56 12.76
N MET A 297 -11.14 -17.11 11.77
CA MET A 297 -10.57 -16.66 10.49
C MET A 297 -9.74 -15.37 10.63
N PHE A 298 -10.21 -14.35 11.36
CA PHE A 298 -9.46 -13.15 11.62
C PHE A 298 -8.10 -13.47 12.27
N SER A 299 -8.12 -14.22 13.37
CA SER A 299 -6.91 -14.58 14.11
C SER A 299 -5.94 -15.42 13.26
N SER A 300 -6.46 -16.36 12.46
CA SER A 300 -5.66 -17.21 11.57
C SER A 300 -4.94 -16.34 10.50
N ARG A 301 -5.67 -15.46 9.82
CA ARG A 301 -5.10 -14.56 8.79
C ARG A 301 -4.09 -13.59 9.39
N LEU A 302 -4.41 -13.00 10.54
CA LEU A 302 -3.48 -12.12 11.26
C LEU A 302 -2.16 -12.84 11.55
N GLY A 303 -2.23 -14.07 12.09
CA GLY A 303 -1.04 -14.89 12.37
C GLY A 303 -0.22 -15.21 11.11
N GLN A 304 -0.87 -15.45 9.96
CA GLN A 304 -0.17 -15.67 8.69
C GLN A 304 0.66 -14.45 8.27
N PHE A 305 0.09 -13.25 8.33
CA PHE A 305 0.82 -12.01 8.00
C PHE A 305 1.94 -11.72 9.00
N MET A 306 1.70 -11.92 10.30
CA MET A 306 2.73 -11.73 11.34
C MET A 306 3.94 -12.64 11.10
N ARG A 307 3.72 -13.92 10.78
CA ARG A 307 4.83 -14.86 10.45
C ARG A 307 5.62 -14.46 9.21
N LYS A 308 4.97 -13.82 8.23
CA LYS A 308 5.65 -13.32 7.01
C LYS A 308 6.47 -12.05 7.27
N ASN A 309 6.12 -11.24 8.26
CA ASN A 309 6.76 -9.95 8.54
C ASN A 309 8.12 -10.10 9.25
N LYS A 310 9.11 -10.65 8.54
CA LYS A 310 10.46 -10.91 9.07
C LYS A 310 11.22 -9.62 9.43
N LYS A 311 10.99 -8.55 8.66
CA LYS A 311 11.60 -7.24 8.93
C LYS A 311 10.97 -6.48 10.07
N LYS A 312 9.84 -6.95 10.61
CA LYS A 312 9.07 -6.25 11.65
C LYS A 312 8.73 -4.80 11.27
N ILE A 313 8.38 -4.58 9.99
CA ILE A 313 7.87 -3.27 9.56
C ILE A 313 6.50 -3.03 10.21
N PRO A 314 6.07 -1.76 10.36
CA PRO A 314 4.75 -1.44 10.87
C PRO A 314 3.66 -2.19 10.10
N MET A 315 2.77 -2.86 10.84
CA MET A 315 1.62 -3.57 10.30
C MET A 315 0.36 -2.94 10.84
N VAL A 316 -0.46 -2.36 9.93
CA VAL A 316 -1.74 -1.73 10.25
C VAL A 316 -2.85 -2.56 9.62
N ILE A 317 -3.82 -3.01 10.42
CA ILE A 317 -4.79 -4.01 9.95
C ILE A 317 -6.03 -3.33 9.39
N GLY A 318 -6.36 -3.66 8.13
CA GLY A 318 -7.62 -3.27 7.50
C GLY A 318 -8.79 -4.04 8.09
N LEU A 319 -9.81 -3.31 8.57
CA LEU A 319 -10.99 -3.84 9.24
C LEU A 319 -12.27 -3.49 8.46
N ALA A 320 -13.15 -4.48 8.29
CA ALA A 320 -14.35 -4.38 7.46
C ALA A 320 -15.54 -3.79 8.22
N LEU A 321 -15.48 -2.52 8.59
CA LEU A 321 -16.62 -1.86 9.24
C LEU A 321 -17.90 -1.93 8.38
N TYR A 322 -17.76 -1.94 7.05
CA TYR A 322 -18.89 -2.04 6.11
C TYR A 322 -19.67 -3.35 6.21
N ARG A 323 -19.08 -4.40 6.75
CA ARG A 323 -19.74 -5.71 6.92
C ARG A 323 -20.60 -5.82 8.19
N SER A 324 -20.56 -4.81 9.05
CA SER A 324 -21.35 -4.80 10.29
C SER A 324 -22.84 -5.01 10.00
N GLY A 325 -23.45 -6.00 10.65
CA GLY A 325 -24.86 -6.34 10.47
C GLY A 325 -25.19 -7.07 9.16
N GLU A 326 -24.17 -7.50 8.36
CA GLU A 326 -24.42 -8.31 7.18
C GLU A 326 -24.78 -9.75 7.52
N HIS A 327 -25.77 -10.31 6.79
CA HIS A 327 -26.22 -11.69 6.86
C HIS A 327 -25.81 -12.45 5.59
N GLY A 328 -25.68 -13.77 5.67
CA GLY A 328 -25.58 -14.64 4.48
C GLY A 328 -24.21 -14.77 3.81
N LEU A 329 -23.14 -14.14 4.30
CA LEU A 329 -21.82 -14.20 3.69
C LEU A 329 -20.89 -15.30 4.24
N GLY A 330 -21.45 -16.34 4.89
CA GLY A 330 -20.63 -17.38 5.52
C GLY A 330 -19.79 -16.93 6.71
N ASP A 331 -19.98 -15.68 7.16
CA ASP A 331 -19.28 -15.09 8.32
C ASP A 331 -20.33 -14.57 9.32
N LYS A 332 -20.81 -15.49 10.15
CA LYS A 332 -21.87 -15.23 11.12
C LYS A 332 -21.54 -14.15 12.13
N GLY A 333 -20.27 -13.90 12.40
CA GLY A 333 -19.84 -12.88 13.37
C GLY A 333 -20.34 -11.49 13.07
N TRP A 334 -20.51 -11.12 11.80
CA TRP A 334 -20.98 -9.79 11.43
C TRP A 334 -22.44 -9.52 11.79
N SER A 335 -23.30 -10.52 11.76
CA SER A 335 -24.71 -10.40 12.18
C SER A 335 -24.93 -10.66 13.68
N MET A 336 -24.12 -11.53 14.29
CA MET A 336 -24.31 -11.95 15.69
C MET A 336 -23.84 -10.90 16.71
N ARG A 337 -22.77 -10.15 16.40
CA ARG A 337 -22.08 -9.29 17.38
C ARG A 337 -21.89 -7.88 16.85
N GLY A 338 -22.09 -6.90 17.70
CA GLY A 338 -21.73 -5.51 17.40
C GLY A 338 -20.43 -5.05 18.06
N SER A 339 -19.52 -5.98 18.29
CA SER A 339 -18.22 -5.74 18.98
C SER A 339 -17.04 -6.38 18.26
N ASN A 340 -17.23 -6.80 17.00
CA ASN A 340 -16.15 -7.41 16.20
C ASN A 340 -14.98 -6.43 16.02
N ILE A 341 -15.25 -5.21 15.55
CA ILE A 341 -14.22 -4.19 15.34
C ILE A 341 -13.47 -3.89 16.64
N SER A 342 -14.17 -3.67 17.74
CA SER A 342 -13.50 -3.40 19.02
C SER A 342 -12.69 -4.60 19.53
N GLY A 343 -13.16 -5.83 19.32
CA GLY A 343 -12.42 -7.06 19.63
C GLY A 343 -11.15 -7.22 18.78
N GLN A 344 -11.25 -6.95 17.48
CA GLN A 344 -10.12 -6.96 16.56
C GLN A 344 -9.07 -5.91 16.93
N ILE A 345 -9.48 -4.68 17.28
CA ILE A 345 -8.56 -3.63 17.75
C ILE A 345 -7.84 -4.07 19.03
N LYS A 346 -8.55 -4.68 19.99
CA LYS A 346 -7.91 -5.23 21.20
C LYS A 346 -6.89 -6.32 20.85
N SER A 347 -7.18 -7.19 19.88
CA SER A 347 -6.25 -8.21 19.40
C SER A 347 -5.00 -7.58 18.76
N ILE A 348 -5.18 -6.59 17.86
CA ILE A 348 -4.09 -5.83 17.24
C ILE A 348 -3.15 -5.24 18.29
N ARG A 349 -3.69 -4.62 19.35
CA ARG A 349 -2.93 -4.03 20.45
C ARG A 349 -2.16 -5.08 21.26
N ARG A 350 -2.78 -6.23 21.57
CA ARG A 350 -2.10 -7.34 22.28
C ARG A 350 -0.89 -7.88 21.52
N HIS A 351 -0.92 -7.83 20.18
CA HIS A 351 0.21 -8.25 19.36
C HIS A 351 1.22 -7.12 19.08
N GLY A 352 1.07 -5.94 19.68
CA GLY A 352 1.99 -4.82 19.49
C GLY A 352 2.06 -4.30 18.05
N LEU A 353 0.98 -4.43 17.27
CA LEU A 353 0.95 -4.01 15.87
C LEU A 353 0.77 -2.50 15.73
N GLY A 354 1.11 -1.94 14.56
CA GLY A 354 1.14 -0.50 14.31
C GLY A 354 -0.20 0.22 14.35
N GLY A 355 -1.32 -0.51 14.28
CA GLY A 355 -2.66 0.07 14.35
C GLY A 355 -3.69 -0.60 13.44
N TYR A 356 -4.74 0.15 13.11
CA TYR A 356 -5.86 -0.33 12.29
C TYR A 356 -6.35 0.74 11.31
N CYS A 357 -7.02 0.29 10.25
CA CYS A 357 -7.69 1.15 9.28
C CYS A 357 -9.09 0.62 8.97
N LEU A 358 -10.10 1.48 9.05
CA LEU A 358 -11.50 1.10 8.85
C LEU A 358 -11.89 1.26 7.38
N PHE A 359 -12.46 0.25 6.77
CA PHE A 359 -13.09 0.36 5.46
C PHE A 359 -14.61 0.44 5.64
N ARG A 360 -15.24 1.58 5.39
CA ARG A 360 -14.76 2.89 4.93
C ARG A 360 -15.46 4.03 5.68
N PHE A 361 -15.14 5.28 5.37
CA PHE A 361 -15.57 6.47 6.12
C PHE A 361 -17.09 6.55 6.31
N ASN A 362 -17.89 6.40 5.25
CA ASN A 362 -19.35 6.48 5.34
C ASN A 362 -19.97 5.48 6.32
N ASN A 363 -19.28 4.35 6.58
CA ASN A 363 -19.77 3.33 7.51
C ASN A 363 -19.73 3.80 8.98
N LEU A 364 -18.98 4.87 9.29
CA LEU A 364 -19.00 5.48 10.62
C LEU A 364 -20.39 6.04 10.99
N TYR A 365 -21.24 6.30 9.98
CA TYR A 365 -22.56 6.94 10.13
C TYR A 365 -23.73 6.05 9.70
N GLN A 366 -23.50 4.89 9.12
CA GLN A 366 -24.56 3.97 8.72
C GLN A 366 -25.24 3.32 9.93
N GLY A 367 -26.56 3.26 9.91
CA GLY A 367 -27.38 2.71 11.02
C GLY A 367 -26.95 1.31 11.44
N ARG A 368 -26.72 0.39 10.48
CA ARG A 368 -26.27 -0.99 10.74
C ARG A 368 -24.91 -1.07 11.42
N CYS A 369 -24.03 -0.07 11.26
CA CYS A 369 -22.71 -0.02 11.88
C CYS A 369 -22.72 0.65 13.27
N LYS A 370 -23.84 1.24 13.68
CA LYS A 370 -23.96 2.07 14.91
C LYS A 370 -23.43 1.37 16.17
N LYS A 371 -23.73 0.08 16.34
CA LYS A 371 -23.28 -0.70 17.51
C LYS A 371 -21.76 -0.92 17.52
N GLU A 372 -21.17 -1.29 16.37
CA GLU A 372 -19.71 -1.44 16.20
C GLU A 372 -18.97 -0.11 16.44
N VAL A 373 -19.46 0.98 15.82
CA VAL A 373 -18.86 2.31 15.98
C VAL A 373 -18.90 2.78 17.43
N ARG A 374 -20.04 2.58 18.12
CA ARG A 374 -20.17 2.91 19.55
C ARG A 374 -19.14 2.15 20.40
N ASN A 375 -18.98 0.84 20.19
CA ASN A 375 -18.03 0.03 20.94
C ASN A 375 -16.57 0.37 20.59
N MET A 376 -16.29 0.67 19.34
CA MET A 376 -14.99 1.18 18.92
C MET A 376 -14.63 2.51 19.59
N ARG A 377 -15.55 3.49 19.60
CA ARG A 377 -15.33 4.81 20.23
C ARG A 377 -14.97 4.72 21.70
N LYS A 378 -15.50 3.75 22.46
CA LYS A 378 -15.15 3.53 23.87
C LYS A 378 -13.66 3.24 24.09
N ILE A 379 -12.98 2.68 23.09
CA ILE A 379 -11.57 2.28 23.18
C ILE A 379 -10.62 3.12 22.31
N SER A 380 -11.17 4.07 21.52
CA SER A 380 -10.40 4.85 20.51
C SER A 380 -10.38 6.34 20.87
N LYS A 381 -9.64 6.70 21.93
CA LYS A 381 -9.35 8.13 22.18
C LYS A 381 -8.42 8.66 21.10
N TYR A 382 -8.71 9.87 20.60
CA TYR A 382 -7.83 10.54 19.65
C TYR A 382 -6.46 10.81 20.27
N LYS A 383 -5.42 10.46 19.50
CA LYS A 383 -4.03 10.88 19.75
C LYS A 383 -3.40 11.16 18.40
N LYS A 384 -2.77 12.33 18.23
CA LYS A 384 -2.04 12.64 16.99
C LYS A 384 -0.98 11.56 16.75
N LEU A 385 -0.96 11.02 15.53
CA LEU A 385 0.09 10.06 15.14
C LEU A 385 1.41 10.83 14.96
N ILE A 386 2.47 10.33 15.57
CA ILE A 386 3.83 10.81 15.34
C ILE A 386 4.61 9.66 14.71
N THR A 387 4.97 9.83 13.44
CA THR A 387 5.77 8.88 12.69
C THR A 387 7.22 9.33 12.69
N LYS A 388 8.13 8.49 13.19
CA LYS A 388 9.58 8.70 13.08
C LYS A 388 10.11 7.89 11.89
N ILE A 389 10.71 8.58 10.93
CA ILE A 389 11.44 7.95 9.83
C ILE A 389 12.92 8.20 10.08
N SER A 390 13.71 7.15 10.20
CA SER A 390 15.15 7.24 10.38
C SER A 390 15.87 6.32 9.40
N PHE A 391 17.14 6.65 9.11
CA PHE A 391 17.99 5.82 8.29
C PHE A 391 19.06 5.20 9.20
N LYS A 392 19.11 3.87 9.26
CA LYS A 392 20.20 3.14 9.91
C LYS A 392 21.22 2.75 8.87
N ARG A 393 22.50 2.95 9.13
CA ARG A 393 23.59 2.32 8.38
C ARG A 393 23.67 0.85 8.81
N ARG A 394 23.70 -0.05 7.84
CA ARG A 394 24.01 -1.46 8.04
C ARG A 394 25.38 -1.75 7.48
#